data_c1f36a8bfbf7e4fe48d450d3af8c7e70
#
_entry.id   c1f36a8bfbf7e4fe48d450d3af8c7e70
#
_cell.length_a   1.000
_cell.length_b   1.000
_cell.length_c   1.000
_cell.angle_alpha   90.00
_cell.angle_beta   90.00
_cell.angle_gamma   90.00
#
_symmetry.space_group_name_H-M   'P 1'
#
loop_
_entity.id
_entity.type
_entity.pdbx_description
1 polymer ?
#
loop_
_entity_poly.entity_id
_entity_poly.type
_entity_poly.pdbx_seq_one_letter_code
_entity_poly.pdbx_strand_id
1 'polypeptide(L)'
;MKKFLVAFFVIFISLIFVLTLKGNYGNPTSSQIYNEQKVMGQPFELSPERGRYALTMSLAQDHSFFLRQDIAKIVTPDLGFFSGKYTLLVSPGMSILGVPFYLLGAPFNLAQVSTFAMPAFFAVLNFLLILKICQQLKISFKASIVGGLSYLFATTSFAYSVSYYQHQLTTFLLLSTAALLFSKRNVIRLGIAAFLVGLSFWIDSQNPIFFIPLIFYAVQTVIKVQRDSRYTKIFFQARFLLAVLGIVLALGAYSLYSLTVFNKPFQLAGTLTSVKDFDQNNAPIIKTLSTQKNTSRFFNTRRMGHGFATLVFSEDRGFIYYAPIVIVAVLGIGELIRRRYEQSVALIGTVLFIFVLYTMWGDPYGGWAFGPRYLVPIFAFAAIFISEAVDLFRKKIWFNLMLFGLFCYGASVNLLGAITTNQVPPQVEAVALGMKWNYMLNWDVFQKGVTSSFFYNTYLDHLLTLNVFYLVILVSIIAVFGFTLFSLERNK
;
A
#
# COMPACT_ATOMS: atom_id res chain seq x y z
N MET A 1 -9.07 -28.81 -9.21
CA MET A 1 -9.52 -28.29 -7.91
C MET A 1 -8.79 -27.02 -7.48
N LYS A 2 -7.43 -26.98 -7.33
CA LYS A 2 -6.72 -25.76 -6.89
C LYS A 2 -6.98 -24.52 -7.77
N LYS A 3 -6.94 -24.64 -9.10
CA LYS A 3 -7.21 -23.53 -10.03
C LYS A 3 -8.63 -22.98 -9.86
N PHE A 4 -9.60 -23.83 -9.64
CA PHE A 4 -11.00 -23.42 -9.40
C PHE A 4 -11.17 -22.64 -8.10
N LEU A 5 -10.50 -23.10 -7.03
CA LEU A 5 -10.48 -22.37 -5.75
C LEU A 5 -9.82 -21.00 -5.88
N VAL A 6 -8.69 -20.91 -6.59
CA VAL A 6 -8.06 -19.60 -6.84
C VAL A 6 -9.01 -18.67 -7.59
N ALA A 7 -9.66 -19.14 -8.65
CA ALA A 7 -10.62 -18.35 -9.41
C ALA A 7 -11.78 -17.88 -8.52
N PHE A 8 -12.34 -18.77 -7.68
CA PHE A 8 -13.38 -18.41 -6.72
C PHE A 8 -12.95 -17.27 -5.79
N PHE A 9 -11.76 -17.38 -5.17
CA PHE A 9 -11.28 -16.33 -4.25
C PHE A 9 -10.97 -15.03 -4.99
N VAL A 10 -10.41 -15.07 -6.19
CA VAL A 10 -10.18 -13.87 -7.01
C VAL A 10 -11.51 -13.17 -7.32
N ILE A 11 -12.54 -13.91 -7.76
CA ILE A 11 -13.86 -13.36 -8.06
C ILE A 11 -14.48 -12.78 -6.78
N PHE A 12 -14.44 -13.52 -5.67
CA PHE A 12 -14.99 -13.07 -4.39
C PHE A 12 -14.32 -11.77 -3.90
N ILE A 13 -12.98 -11.73 -3.89
CA ILE A 13 -12.21 -10.56 -3.46
C ILE A 13 -12.50 -9.37 -4.38
N SER A 14 -12.53 -9.60 -5.71
CA SER A 14 -12.85 -8.55 -6.68
C SER A 14 -14.26 -8.00 -6.48
N LEU A 15 -15.23 -8.85 -6.19
CA LEU A 15 -16.60 -8.43 -5.89
C LEU A 15 -16.66 -7.55 -4.64
N ILE A 16 -16.00 -7.95 -3.56
CA ILE A 16 -15.94 -7.15 -2.32
C ILE A 16 -15.29 -5.78 -2.61
N PHE A 17 -14.21 -5.73 -3.40
CA PHE A 17 -13.59 -4.46 -3.76
C PHE A 17 -14.50 -3.59 -4.64
N VAL A 18 -15.23 -4.16 -5.60
CA VAL A 18 -16.22 -3.41 -6.40
C VAL A 18 -17.30 -2.80 -5.52
N LEU A 19 -17.83 -3.58 -4.56
CA LEU A 19 -18.84 -3.10 -3.63
C LEU A 19 -18.34 -1.99 -2.70
N THR A 20 -17.04 -1.97 -2.36
CA THR A 20 -16.47 -1.03 -1.38
C THR A 20 -15.63 0.06 -2.01
N LEU A 21 -15.48 0.09 -3.34
CA LEU A 21 -14.65 1.04 -4.07
C LEU A 21 -15.13 2.47 -3.85
N LYS A 22 -14.21 3.37 -3.48
CA LYS A 22 -14.51 4.80 -3.30
C LYS A 22 -14.72 5.47 -4.64
N GLY A 23 -15.80 6.24 -4.75
CA GLY A 23 -16.02 7.00 -5.97
C GLY A 23 -17.38 7.67 -6.08
N ASN A 24 -17.45 8.54 -7.09
CA ASN A 24 -18.67 9.20 -7.55
C ASN A 24 -18.84 8.96 -9.05
N TYR A 25 -20.09 8.96 -9.52
CA TYR A 25 -20.39 8.87 -10.94
C TYR A 25 -19.98 10.17 -11.64
N GLY A 26 -19.38 10.05 -12.82
CA GLY A 26 -18.95 11.16 -13.65
C GLY A 26 -17.43 11.20 -13.88
N ASN A 27 -17.02 12.07 -14.82
CA ASN A 27 -15.63 12.45 -15.02
C ASN A 27 -15.41 13.78 -14.29
N PRO A 28 -14.87 13.80 -13.05
CA PRO A 28 -14.89 15.00 -12.24
C PRO A 28 -13.99 16.10 -12.84
N THR A 29 -14.52 17.31 -12.88
CA THR A 29 -13.78 18.53 -13.22
C THR A 29 -12.95 19.01 -12.02
N SER A 30 -11.98 19.87 -12.25
CA SER A 30 -11.21 20.50 -11.16
C SER A 30 -12.10 21.24 -10.15
N SER A 31 -13.18 21.89 -10.61
CA SER A 31 -14.14 22.55 -9.72
C SER A 31 -14.91 21.58 -8.83
N GLN A 32 -15.36 20.45 -9.37
CA GLN A 32 -16.03 19.40 -8.57
C GLN A 32 -15.09 18.83 -7.51
N ILE A 33 -13.86 18.49 -7.90
CA ILE A 33 -12.84 17.98 -6.95
C ILE A 33 -12.54 19.03 -5.87
N TYR A 34 -12.49 20.32 -6.23
CA TYR A 34 -12.27 21.41 -5.26
C TYR A 34 -13.38 21.48 -4.22
N ASN A 35 -14.64 21.30 -4.62
CA ASN A 35 -15.78 21.30 -3.71
C ASN A 35 -15.83 20.07 -2.80
N GLU A 36 -15.34 18.91 -3.27
CA GLU A 36 -15.28 17.67 -2.50
C GLU A 36 -14.11 17.61 -1.53
N GLN A 37 -13.08 18.46 -1.71
CA GLN A 37 -11.96 18.49 -0.79
C GLN A 37 -12.43 18.81 0.63
N LYS A 38 -11.90 18.09 1.63
CA LYS A 38 -12.29 18.23 3.04
C LYS A 38 -13.69 17.71 3.41
N VAL A 39 -14.48 17.19 2.45
CA VAL A 39 -15.75 16.54 2.77
C VAL A 39 -15.48 15.07 3.09
N MET A 40 -15.74 14.67 4.33
CA MET A 40 -15.53 13.28 4.78
C MET A 40 -16.40 12.32 3.98
N GLY A 41 -15.81 11.19 3.61
CA GLY A 41 -16.49 10.17 2.82
C GLY A 41 -16.52 10.43 1.33
N GLN A 42 -15.90 11.52 0.84
CA GLN A 42 -15.73 11.77 -0.59
C GLN A 42 -14.40 11.17 -1.10
N PRO A 43 -14.30 10.77 -2.38
CA PRO A 43 -13.10 10.15 -2.92
C PRO A 43 -11.89 11.07 -2.90
N PHE A 44 -12.10 12.38 -2.90
CA PHE A 44 -11.04 13.40 -2.93
C PHE A 44 -10.81 14.11 -1.58
N GLU A 45 -11.18 13.51 -0.48
CA GLU A 45 -11.10 14.11 0.85
C GLU A 45 -9.66 14.47 1.30
N LEU A 46 -8.63 13.75 0.84
CA LEU A 46 -7.24 13.97 1.22
C LEU A 46 -6.35 14.38 0.03
N SER A 47 -5.37 15.25 0.30
CA SER A 47 -4.46 15.78 -0.73
C SER A 47 -3.62 14.73 -1.45
N PRO A 48 -3.14 13.62 -0.81
CA PRO A 48 -2.38 12.61 -1.53
C PRO A 48 -3.16 11.89 -2.63
N GLU A 49 -4.47 11.65 -2.43
CA GLU A 49 -5.35 11.05 -3.43
C GLU A 49 -5.63 12.04 -4.56
N ARG A 50 -6.00 13.27 -4.19
CA ARG A 50 -6.26 14.36 -5.15
C ARG A 50 -5.05 14.64 -6.03
N GLY A 51 -3.88 14.78 -5.42
CA GLY A 51 -2.65 15.10 -6.14
C GLY A 51 -2.27 14.04 -7.16
N ARG A 52 -2.33 12.76 -6.78
CA ARG A 52 -2.06 11.66 -7.72
C ARG A 52 -3.09 11.60 -8.84
N TYR A 53 -4.37 11.78 -8.52
CA TYR A 53 -5.42 11.81 -9.54
C TYR A 53 -5.28 13.02 -10.46
N ALA A 54 -4.97 14.20 -9.92
CA ALA A 54 -4.72 15.42 -10.68
C ALA A 54 -3.59 15.23 -11.71
N LEU A 55 -2.47 14.60 -11.30
CA LEU A 55 -1.39 14.28 -12.23
C LEU A 55 -1.81 13.20 -13.24
N THR A 56 -2.58 12.19 -12.84
CA THR A 56 -3.14 11.20 -13.78
C THR A 56 -4.01 11.86 -14.83
N MET A 57 -4.89 12.77 -14.41
CA MET A 57 -5.76 13.54 -15.29
C MET A 57 -4.96 14.43 -16.26
N SER A 58 -3.94 15.14 -15.75
CA SER A 58 -3.07 15.98 -16.58
C SER A 58 -2.28 15.15 -17.61
N LEU A 59 -1.78 13.98 -17.22
CA LEU A 59 -1.12 13.06 -18.15
C LEU A 59 -2.06 12.51 -19.22
N ALA A 60 -3.30 12.20 -18.84
CA ALA A 60 -4.29 11.63 -19.76
C ALA A 60 -4.90 12.67 -20.72
N GLN A 61 -5.12 13.88 -20.26
CA GLN A 61 -5.81 14.94 -21.02
C GLN A 61 -4.85 15.92 -21.69
N ASP A 62 -3.83 16.38 -20.96
CA ASP A 62 -2.91 17.43 -21.39
C ASP A 62 -1.55 16.87 -21.85
N HIS A 63 -1.29 15.56 -21.69
CA HIS A 63 0.00 14.90 -21.97
C HIS A 63 1.17 15.57 -21.25
N SER A 64 0.94 16.10 -20.04
CA SER A 64 1.87 16.94 -19.29
C SER A 64 2.11 16.43 -17.88
N PHE A 65 3.37 16.50 -17.43
CA PHE A 65 3.75 16.34 -16.03
C PHE A 65 3.54 17.62 -15.20
N PHE A 66 3.23 18.74 -15.85
CA PHE A 66 2.91 19.98 -15.19
C PHE A 66 1.38 20.15 -15.14
N LEU A 67 0.91 20.67 -14.03
CA LEU A 67 -0.51 20.87 -13.77
C LEU A 67 -0.93 22.26 -14.26
N ARG A 68 -2.08 22.33 -14.92
CA ARG A 68 -2.74 23.62 -15.17
C ARG A 68 -3.14 24.26 -13.83
N GLN A 69 -3.32 25.59 -13.81
CA GLN A 69 -3.58 26.32 -12.58
C GLN A 69 -4.89 25.89 -11.87
N ASP A 70 -5.93 25.58 -12.63
CA ASP A 70 -7.19 25.07 -12.07
C ASP A 70 -7.04 23.72 -11.40
N ILE A 71 -6.20 22.84 -11.99
CA ILE A 71 -5.84 21.54 -11.42
C ILE A 71 -4.87 21.70 -10.24
N ALA A 72 -3.93 22.65 -10.32
CA ALA A 72 -2.96 22.89 -9.25
C ALA A 72 -3.62 23.27 -7.91
N LYS A 73 -4.70 24.06 -7.98
CA LYS A 73 -5.44 24.50 -6.77
C LYS A 73 -5.97 23.34 -5.93
N ILE A 74 -6.40 22.25 -6.55
CA ILE A 74 -6.95 21.10 -5.83
C ILE A 74 -5.88 20.23 -5.18
N VAL A 75 -4.59 20.45 -5.49
CA VAL A 75 -3.48 19.61 -5.02
C VAL A 75 -2.87 20.11 -3.70
N THR A 76 -3.12 21.38 -3.34
CA THR A 76 -2.57 21.91 -2.07
C THR A 76 -2.96 21.04 -0.86
N PRO A 77 -2.06 20.85 0.11
CA PRO A 77 -0.71 21.39 0.28
C PRO A 77 0.42 20.57 -0.38
N ASP A 78 0.12 19.50 -1.13
CA ASP A 78 1.11 18.63 -1.78
C ASP A 78 1.54 19.14 -3.17
N LEU A 79 1.34 20.43 -3.42
CA LEU A 79 1.67 21.12 -4.66
C LEU A 79 3.11 21.66 -4.63
N GLY A 80 3.87 21.34 -5.66
CA GLY A 80 5.21 21.87 -5.93
C GLY A 80 5.20 22.96 -6.98
N PHE A 81 6.18 23.88 -6.90
CA PHE A 81 6.42 24.93 -7.86
C PHE A 81 7.86 24.89 -8.34
N PHE A 82 8.05 24.85 -9.66
CA PHE A 82 9.35 24.79 -10.29
C PHE A 82 9.36 25.58 -11.60
N SER A 83 10.27 26.56 -11.71
CA SER A 83 10.45 27.36 -12.95
C SER A 83 9.15 27.92 -13.53
N GLY A 84 8.26 28.46 -12.69
CA GLY A 84 6.99 29.03 -13.12
C GLY A 84 5.87 28.04 -13.39
N LYS A 85 6.11 26.74 -13.15
CA LYS A 85 5.14 25.65 -13.41
C LYS A 85 4.76 24.90 -12.15
N TYR A 86 3.54 24.37 -12.11
CA TYR A 86 3.04 23.57 -11.00
C TYR A 86 3.27 22.08 -11.25
N THR A 87 3.66 21.35 -10.20
CA THR A 87 3.88 19.91 -10.24
C THR A 87 3.52 19.28 -8.90
N LEU A 88 3.50 17.96 -8.84
CA LEU A 88 3.20 17.21 -7.62
C LEU A 88 4.47 17.04 -6.76
N LEU A 89 4.33 17.13 -5.42
CA LEU A 89 5.44 16.90 -4.47
C LEU A 89 5.73 15.43 -4.19
N VAL A 90 5.02 14.50 -4.82
CA VAL A 90 5.25 13.04 -4.71
C VAL A 90 5.73 12.46 -6.04
N SER A 91 6.31 11.26 -5.98
CA SER A 91 6.81 10.56 -7.16
C SER A 91 5.69 10.25 -8.16
N PRO A 92 5.94 10.31 -9.49
CA PRO A 92 4.89 10.26 -10.52
C PRO A 92 4.40 8.85 -10.87
N GLY A 93 5.09 7.80 -10.43
CA GLY A 93 4.85 6.43 -10.92
C GLY A 93 3.43 5.93 -10.69
N MET A 94 2.82 6.25 -9.54
CA MET A 94 1.42 5.92 -9.27
C MET A 94 0.48 6.58 -10.29
N SER A 95 0.71 7.86 -10.58
CA SER A 95 -0.11 8.63 -11.53
C SER A 95 0.07 8.15 -12.97
N ILE A 96 1.29 7.80 -13.37
CA ILE A 96 1.58 7.23 -14.71
C ILE A 96 0.84 5.91 -14.90
N LEU A 97 0.91 5.01 -13.91
CA LEU A 97 0.21 3.72 -13.95
C LEU A 97 -1.32 3.86 -13.85
N GLY A 98 -1.82 4.98 -13.33
CA GLY A 98 -3.23 5.31 -13.29
C GLY A 98 -3.80 5.71 -14.65
N VAL A 99 -2.98 6.19 -15.60
CA VAL A 99 -3.46 6.68 -16.91
C VAL A 99 -4.26 5.62 -17.69
N PRO A 100 -3.80 4.36 -17.84
CA PRO A 100 -4.61 3.34 -18.50
C PRO A 100 -5.98 3.12 -17.84
N PHE A 101 -6.05 3.13 -16.51
CA PHE A 101 -7.30 2.98 -15.77
C PHE A 101 -8.22 4.19 -15.99
N TYR A 102 -7.65 5.41 -15.96
CA TYR A 102 -8.39 6.63 -16.27
C TYR A 102 -9.02 6.57 -17.67
N LEU A 103 -8.22 6.23 -18.69
CA LEU A 103 -8.67 6.14 -20.08
C LEU A 103 -9.71 5.04 -20.31
N LEU A 104 -9.62 3.92 -19.58
CA LEU A 104 -10.64 2.86 -19.65
C LEU A 104 -11.99 3.30 -19.08
N GLY A 105 -12.00 4.09 -18.02
CA GLY A 105 -13.24 4.55 -17.40
C GLY A 105 -13.84 5.80 -18.01
N ALA A 106 -13.03 6.68 -18.59
CA ALA A 106 -13.47 7.97 -19.09
C ALA A 106 -14.63 7.92 -20.11
N PRO A 107 -14.66 6.98 -21.10
CA PRO A 107 -15.78 6.87 -22.03
C PRO A 107 -17.13 6.51 -21.39
N PHE A 108 -17.09 5.93 -20.19
CA PHE A 108 -18.27 5.49 -19.43
C PHE A 108 -18.66 6.47 -18.31
N ASN A 109 -18.04 7.65 -18.24
CA ASN A 109 -18.15 8.58 -17.11
C ASN A 109 -17.73 7.97 -15.76
N LEU A 110 -16.70 7.15 -15.77
CA LEU A 110 -16.14 6.43 -14.61
C LEU A 110 -14.64 6.65 -14.47
N ALA A 111 -14.08 7.75 -14.97
CA ALA A 111 -12.64 8.00 -14.96
C ALA A 111 -12.05 7.96 -13.53
N GLN A 112 -12.75 8.54 -12.56
CA GLN A 112 -12.31 8.53 -11.17
C GLN A 112 -12.43 7.13 -10.57
N VAL A 113 -13.57 6.46 -10.70
CA VAL A 113 -13.85 5.14 -10.15
C VAL A 113 -12.86 4.10 -10.68
N SER A 114 -12.63 4.08 -11.99
CA SER A 114 -11.68 3.16 -12.62
C SER A 114 -10.23 3.42 -12.20
N THR A 115 -9.83 4.69 -12.05
CA THR A 115 -8.50 5.04 -11.54
C THR A 115 -8.31 4.55 -10.09
N PHE A 116 -9.32 4.70 -9.25
CA PHE A 116 -9.31 4.23 -7.86
C PHE A 116 -9.41 2.70 -7.74
N ALA A 117 -9.85 2.00 -8.80
CA ALA A 117 -9.80 0.54 -8.87
C ALA A 117 -8.37 -0.02 -9.05
N MET A 118 -7.39 0.80 -9.45
CA MET A 118 -6.02 0.34 -9.65
C MET A 118 -5.39 -0.25 -8.37
N PRO A 119 -5.46 0.37 -7.18
CA PRO A 119 -5.00 -0.26 -5.93
C PRO A 119 -5.70 -1.58 -5.62
N ALA A 120 -7.00 -1.70 -5.87
CA ALA A 120 -7.74 -2.95 -5.68
C ALA A 120 -7.23 -4.06 -6.62
N PHE A 121 -6.94 -3.73 -7.87
CA PHE A 121 -6.30 -4.65 -8.80
C PHE A 121 -4.94 -5.16 -8.25
N PHE A 122 -4.08 -4.27 -7.76
CA PHE A 122 -2.80 -4.68 -7.15
C PHE A 122 -3.00 -5.45 -5.84
N ALA A 123 -4.05 -5.19 -5.07
CA ALA A 123 -4.37 -5.96 -3.86
C ALA A 123 -4.74 -7.42 -4.20
N VAL A 124 -5.49 -7.65 -5.29
CA VAL A 124 -5.76 -9.01 -5.81
C VAL A 124 -4.47 -9.69 -6.24
N LEU A 125 -3.59 -8.98 -6.95
CA LEU A 125 -2.28 -9.51 -7.32
C LEU A 125 -1.40 -9.82 -6.10
N ASN A 126 -1.44 -8.98 -5.06
CA ASN A 126 -0.75 -9.22 -3.79
C ASN A 126 -1.23 -10.51 -3.11
N PHE A 127 -2.55 -10.74 -3.09
CA PHE A 127 -3.11 -12.01 -2.62
C PHE A 127 -2.52 -13.20 -3.38
N LEU A 128 -2.49 -13.16 -4.71
CA LEU A 128 -1.92 -14.22 -5.54
C LEU A 128 -0.41 -14.41 -5.29
N LEU A 129 0.33 -13.32 -5.07
CA LEU A 129 1.75 -13.39 -4.75
C LEU A 129 2.00 -13.99 -3.36
N ILE A 130 1.17 -13.68 -2.36
CA ILE A 130 1.23 -14.34 -1.05
C ILE A 130 1.04 -15.86 -1.22
N LEU A 131 0.01 -16.31 -1.96
CA LEU A 131 -0.18 -17.74 -2.26
C LEU A 131 1.04 -18.34 -2.94
N LYS A 132 1.64 -17.61 -3.89
CA LYS A 132 2.84 -18.06 -4.63
C LYS A 132 4.06 -18.21 -3.73
N ILE A 133 4.33 -17.23 -2.87
CA ILE A 133 5.46 -17.27 -1.93
C ILE A 133 5.23 -18.39 -0.91
N CYS A 134 4.03 -18.54 -0.35
CA CYS A 134 3.69 -19.65 0.54
C CYS A 134 3.92 -21.00 -0.13
N GLN A 135 3.54 -21.16 -1.40
CA GLN A 135 3.83 -22.38 -2.17
C GLN A 135 5.33 -22.65 -2.29
N GLN A 136 6.14 -21.62 -2.54
CA GLN A 136 7.60 -21.74 -2.62
C GLN A 136 8.24 -22.15 -1.28
N LEU A 137 7.66 -21.66 -0.18
CA LEU A 137 8.04 -21.99 1.19
C LEU A 137 7.47 -23.34 1.67
N LYS A 138 6.66 -24.02 0.83
CA LYS A 138 6.01 -25.30 1.14
C LYS A 138 4.95 -25.20 2.26
N ILE A 139 4.32 -24.06 2.39
CA ILE A 139 3.16 -23.86 3.26
C ILE A 139 1.91 -24.38 2.53
N SER A 140 0.95 -24.95 3.25
CA SER A 140 -0.26 -25.53 2.64
C SER A 140 -1.10 -24.48 1.93
N PHE A 141 -1.76 -24.88 0.84
CA PHE A 141 -2.53 -23.95 0.00
C PHE A 141 -3.69 -23.30 0.75
N LYS A 142 -4.43 -24.06 1.58
CA LYS A 142 -5.53 -23.52 2.36
C LYS A 142 -5.05 -22.53 3.44
N ALA A 143 -3.94 -22.83 4.12
CA ALA A 143 -3.35 -21.92 5.08
C ALA A 143 -2.89 -20.61 4.40
N SER A 144 -2.34 -20.68 3.19
CA SER A 144 -1.97 -19.47 2.43
C SER A 144 -3.18 -18.61 2.05
N ILE A 145 -4.33 -19.19 1.77
CA ILE A 145 -5.58 -18.44 1.55
C ILE A 145 -5.99 -17.71 2.85
N VAL A 146 -5.95 -18.40 3.99
CA VAL A 146 -6.29 -17.77 5.30
C VAL A 146 -5.38 -16.57 5.57
N GLY A 147 -4.06 -16.70 5.38
CA GLY A 147 -3.12 -15.57 5.52
C GLY A 147 -3.41 -14.45 4.53
N GLY A 148 -3.66 -14.78 3.26
CA GLY A 148 -3.98 -13.79 2.23
C GLY A 148 -5.28 -13.02 2.51
N LEU A 149 -6.33 -13.70 2.97
CA LEU A 149 -7.59 -13.05 3.40
C LEU A 149 -7.38 -12.19 4.65
N SER A 150 -6.54 -12.64 5.60
CA SER A 150 -6.16 -11.86 6.77
C SER A 150 -5.50 -10.53 6.37
N TYR A 151 -4.56 -10.55 5.42
CA TYR A 151 -3.95 -9.35 4.86
C TYR A 151 -4.99 -8.41 4.26
N LEU A 152 -5.84 -8.93 3.37
CA LEU A 152 -6.75 -8.09 2.61
C LEU A 152 -7.84 -7.46 3.48
N PHE A 153 -8.45 -8.23 4.40
CA PHE A 153 -9.68 -7.79 5.07
C PHE A 153 -9.52 -7.47 6.56
N ALA A 154 -8.54 -8.06 7.25
CA ALA A 154 -8.34 -7.85 8.68
C ALA A 154 -7.17 -6.89 9.01
N THR A 155 -6.70 -6.12 8.02
CA THR A 155 -5.68 -5.07 8.18
C THR A 155 -6.08 -3.82 7.41
N THR A 156 -5.39 -2.70 7.66
CA THR A 156 -5.62 -1.45 6.93
C THR A 156 -5.37 -1.55 5.41
N SER A 157 -4.83 -2.68 4.95
CA SER A 157 -4.78 -3.03 3.52
C SER A 157 -6.13 -2.83 2.83
N PHE A 158 -7.26 -3.16 3.51
CA PHE A 158 -8.59 -3.01 2.94
C PHE A 158 -8.91 -1.56 2.56
N ALA A 159 -8.82 -0.63 3.49
CA ALA A 159 -9.11 0.79 3.23
C ALA A 159 -8.20 1.38 2.14
N TYR A 160 -6.93 0.96 2.10
CA TYR A 160 -5.97 1.40 1.07
C TYR A 160 -5.97 0.58 -0.22
N SER A 161 -6.83 -0.42 -0.33
CA SER A 161 -7.14 -1.10 -1.59
C SER A 161 -8.22 -0.38 -2.41
N VAL A 162 -9.10 0.36 -1.74
CA VAL A 162 -10.25 1.04 -2.37
C VAL A 162 -10.07 2.56 -2.51
N SER A 163 -8.88 3.06 -2.17
CA SER A 163 -8.48 4.47 -2.26
C SER A 163 -7.20 4.63 -3.07
N TYR A 164 -6.99 5.79 -3.71
CA TYR A 164 -5.90 5.99 -4.68
C TYR A 164 -4.54 6.27 -4.01
N TYR A 165 -4.02 5.28 -3.25
CA TYR A 165 -2.72 5.32 -2.58
C TYR A 165 -1.73 4.31 -3.13
N GLN A 166 -0.43 4.62 -2.99
CA GLN A 166 0.68 3.80 -3.51
C GLN A 166 0.94 2.49 -2.75
N HIS A 167 0.34 2.28 -1.58
CA HIS A 167 0.72 1.18 -0.66
C HIS A 167 0.57 -0.21 -1.28
N GLN A 168 -0.51 -0.46 -2.03
CA GLN A 168 -0.74 -1.75 -2.70
C GLN A 168 0.27 -2.00 -3.80
N LEU A 169 0.66 -0.96 -4.54
CA LEU A 169 1.66 -1.05 -5.60
C LEU A 169 3.07 -1.28 -5.03
N THR A 170 3.44 -0.57 -3.94
CA THR A 170 4.71 -0.82 -3.22
C THR A 170 4.77 -2.27 -2.72
N THR A 171 3.68 -2.77 -2.15
CA THR A 171 3.55 -4.15 -1.69
C THR A 171 3.72 -5.14 -2.86
N PHE A 172 3.09 -4.85 -4.01
CA PHE A 172 3.20 -5.67 -5.21
C PHE A 172 4.65 -5.79 -5.71
N LEU A 173 5.39 -4.68 -5.73
CA LEU A 173 6.79 -4.69 -6.15
C LEU A 173 7.66 -5.52 -5.18
N LEU A 174 7.45 -5.38 -3.88
CA LEU A 174 8.16 -6.13 -2.85
C LEU A 174 7.87 -7.64 -2.94
N LEU A 175 6.59 -8.02 -2.96
CA LEU A 175 6.19 -9.44 -3.06
C LEU A 175 6.60 -10.06 -4.39
N SER A 176 6.50 -9.33 -5.51
CA SER A 176 6.96 -9.80 -6.82
C SER A 176 8.44 -10.06 -6.82
N THR A 177 9.24 -9.15 -6.26
CA THR A 177 10.68 -9.32 -6.11
C THR A 177 11.01 -10.55 -5.26
N ALA A 178 10.37 -10.73 -4.10
CA ALA A 178 10.55 -11.92 -3.27
C ALA A 178 10.17 -13.21 -4.01
N ALA A 179 9.02 -13.23 -4.70
CA ALA A 179 8.56 -14.39 -5.46
C ALA A 179 9.50 -14.77 -6.61
N LEU A 180 10.09 -13.78 -7.28
CA LEU A 180 11.09 -14.01 -8.34
C LEU A 180 12.39 -14.59 -7.78
N LEU A 181 12.88 -14.04 -6.68
CA LEU A 181 14.12 -14.46 -6.02
C LEU A 181 14.01 -15.86 -5.39
N PHE A 182 12.85 -16.22 -4.83
CA PHE A 182 12.61 -17.54 -4.22
C PHE A 182 12.30 -18.64 -5.25
N SER A 183 12.10 -18.27 -6.50
CA SER A 183 11.92 -19.20 -7.60
C SER A 183 13.25 -19.89 -7.97
N LYS A 184 13.18 -20.97 -8.81
CA LYS A 184 14.39 -21.60 -9.37
C LYS A 184 15.28 -20.52 -10.00
N ARG A 185 16.59 -20.61 -9.72
CA ARG A 185 17.62 -19.67 -10.20
C ARG A 185 17.54 -19.51 -11.72
N ASN A 186 17.12 -18.32 -12.15
CA ASN A 186 17.06 -17.92 -13.55
C ASN A 186 17.58 -16.49 -13.68
N VAL A 187 18.43 -16.26 -14.68
CA VAL A 187 19.10 -14.99 -14.94
C VAL A 187 18.11 -13.88 -15.25
N ILE A 188 17.09 -14.19 -16.06
CA ILE A 188 16.04 -13.23 -16.46
C ILE A 188 15.24 -12.78 -15.23
N ARG A 189 14.91 -13.72 -14.32
CA ARG A 189 14.18 -13.40 -13.10
C ARG A 189 14.95 -12.46 -12.18
N LEU A 190 16.26 -12.62 -12.11
CA LEU A 190 17.11 -11.71 -11.35
C LEU A 190 17.13 -10.30 -11.97
N GLY A 191 17.22 -10.21 -13.31
CA GLY A 191 17.13 -8.94 -14.04
C GLY A 191 15.79 -8.25 -13.82
N ILE A 192 14.67 -8.99 -13.90
CA ILE A 192 13.33 -8.46 -13.62
C ILE A 192 13.22 -8.02 -12.15
N ALA A 193 13.68 -8.81 -11.20
CA ALA A 193 13.68 -8.44 -9.78
C ALA A 193 14.44 -7.13 -9.53
N ALA A 194 15.61 -6.98 -10.14
CA ALA A 194 16.42 -5.77 -10.07
C ALA A 194 15.74 -4.56 -10.74
N PHE A 195 15.06 -4.77 -11.87
CA PHE A 195 14.24 -3.74 -12.52
C PHE A 195 13.09 -3.27 -11.60
N LEU A 196 12.39 -4.21 -10.91
CA LEU A 196 11.33 -3.86 -9.97
C LEU A 196 11.85 -3.05 -8.76
N VAL A 197 13.06 -3.34 -8.29
CA VAL A 197 13.73 -2.52 -7.26
C VAL A 197 13.95 -1.09 -7.78
N GLY A 198 14.48 -0.91 -8.98
CA GLY A 198 14.63 0.41 -9.60
C GLY A 198 13.29 1.10 -9.84
N LEU A 199 12.27 0.35 -10.30
CA LEU A 199 10.91 0.87 -10.53
C LEU A 199 10.25 1.35 -9.24
N SER A 200 10.60 0.78 -8.08
CA SER A 200 10.06 1.20 -6.79
C SER A 200 10.35 2.67 -6.46
N PHE A 201 11.44 3.22 -6.99
CA PHE A 201 11.79 4.64 -6.86
C PHE A 201 10.79 5.58 -7.55
N TRP A 202 10.15 5.12 -8.63
CA TRP A 202 9.10 5.87 -9.32
C TRP A 202 7.82 5.99 -8.50
N ILE A 203 7.57 5.00 -7.62
CA ILE A 203 6.36 4.96 -6.78
C ILE A 203 6.53 5.82 -5.54
N ASP A 204 7.69 5.68 -4.88
CA ASP A 204 8.11 6.54 -3.79
C ASP A 204 9.64 6.47 -3.66
N SER A 205 10.28 7.62 -3.53
CA SER A 205 11.75 7.73 -3.53
C SER A 205 12.43 6.95 -2.39
N GLN A 206 11.73 6.66 -1.31
CA GLN A 206 12.23 5.87 -0.17
C GLN A 206 12.07 4.35 -0.35
N ASN A 207 11.20 3.90 -1.26
CA ASN A 207 10.89 2.48 -1.43
C ASN A 207 12.11 1.58 -1.69
N PRO A 208 13.15 1.96 -2.47
CA PRO A 208 14.31 1.09 -2.68
C PRO A 208 14.98 0.61 -1.39
N ILE A 209 14.88 1.40 -0.31
CA ILE A 209 15.44 1.04 1.01
C ILE A 209 14.74 -0.20 1.57
N PHE A 210 13.46 -0.39 1.28
CA PHE A 210 12.69 -1.54 1.74
C PHE A 210 13.15 -2.86 1.13
N PHE A 211 13.84 -2.79 -0.01
CA PHE A 211 14.33 -3.97 -0.73
C PHE A 211 15.73 -4.42 -0.27
N ILE A 212 16.41 -3.68 0.62
CA ILE A 212 17.78 -4.01 1.05
C ILE A 212 17.93 -5.47 1.49
N PRO A 213 17.05 -6.07 2.33
CA PRO A 213 17.19 -7.47 2.72
C PRO A 213 16.99 -8.46 1.56
N LEU A 214 16.10 -8.14 0.61
CA LEU A 214 15.92 -8.93 -0.61
C LEU A 214 17.11 -8.80 -1.56
N ILE A 215 17.70 -7.61 -1.67
CA ILE A 215 18.93 -7.39 -2.44
C ILE A 215 20.07 -8.19 -1.83
N PHE A 216 20.20 -8.19 -0.50
CA PHE A 216 21.22 -8.98 0.20
C PHE A 216 21.06 -10.48 -0.08
N TYR A 217 19.83 -10.99 -0.01
CA TYR A 217 19.50 -12.36 -0.41
C TYR A 217 19.89 -12.64 -1.88
N ALA A 218 19.56 -11.72 -2.80
CA ALA A 218 19.91 -11.86 -4.21
C ALA A 218 21.44 -11.91 -4.42
N VAL A 219 22.19 -11.03 -3.76
CA VAL A 219 23.65 -10.96 -3.81
C VAL A 219 24.28 -12.29 -3.39
N GLN A 220 23.81 -12.93 -2.31
CA GLN A 220 24.27 -14.24 -1.88
C GLN A 220 24.09 -15.33 -2.96
N THR A 221 23.10 -15.17 -3.84
CA THR A 221 22.85 -16.13 -4.94
C THR A 221 23.75 -15.92 -6.15
N VAL A 222 24.37 -14.74 -6.27
CA VAL A 222 25.17 -14.31 -7.44
C VAL A 222 26.67 -14.38 -7.17
N ILE A 223 27.07 -14.17 -5.94
CA ILE A 223 28.48 -14.21 -5.53
C ILE A 223 28.86 -15.63 -5.16
N LYS A 224 29.93 -16.13 -5.77
CA LYS A 224 30.62 -17.33 -5.33
C LYS A 224 31.89 -16.92 -4.59
N VAL A 225 31.99 -17.33 -3.34
CA VAL A 225 33.20 -17.15 -2.52
C VAL A 225 33.94 -18.49 -2.49
N GLN A 226 35.13 -18.50 -3.07
CA GLN A 226 36.04 -19.64 -2.97
C GLN A 226 37.16 -19.29 -1.96
N ARG A 227 37.14 -19.94 -0.82
CA ARG A 227 38.20 -19.81 0.20
C ARG A 227 39.29 -20.81 -0.07
N ASP A 228 40.48 -20.31 -0.26
CA ASP A 228 41.70 -21.10 -0.25
C ASP A 228 42.50 -20.78 1.04
N SER A 229 43.45 -21.62 1.44
CA SER A 229 44.22 -21.44 2.66
C SER A 229 44.99 -20.12 2.77
N ARG A 230 45.27 -19.48 1.63
CA ARG A 230 46.02 -18.21 1.56
C ARG A 230 45.24 -16.98 1.07
N TYR A 231 44.09 -17.16 0.39
CA TYR A 231 43.30 -16.04 -0.14
C TYR A 231 41.85 -16.40 -0.36
N THR A 232 40.97 -15.36 -0.37
CA THR A 232 39.57 -15.49 -0.69
C THR A 232 39.32 -14.89 -2.10
N LYS A 233 38.89 -15.74 -3.03
CA LYS A 233 38.48 -15.29 -4.38
C LYS A 233 36.98 -15.08 -4.42
N ILE A 234 36.56 -13.91 -4.91
CA ILE A 234 35.16 -13.56 -5.12
C ILE A 234 34.90 -13.53 -6.62
N PHE A 235 33.98 -14.36 -7.08
CA PHE A 235 33.59 -14.44 -8.49
C PHE A 235 32.18 -13.90 -8.66
N PHE A 236 32.03 -12.92 -9.53
CA PHE A 236 30.72 -12.47 -9.98
C PHE A 236 30.27 -13.32 -11.16
N GLN A 237 29.10 -13.92 -11.06
CA GLN A 237 28.51 -14.65 -12.19
C GLN A 237 27.99 -13.64 -13.23
N ALA A 238 28.00 -14.00 -14.53
CA ALA A 238 27.45 -13.15 -15.61
C ALA A 238 26.00 -12.68 -15.37
N ARG A 239 25.27 -13.38 -14.51
CA ARG A 239 23.93 -13.01 -14.01
C ARG A 239 23.89 -11.62 -13.38
N PHE A 240 24.99 -11.16 -12.78
CA PHE A 240 25.11 -9.84 -12.18
C PHE A 240 24.88 -8.72 -13.21
N LEU A 241 25.35 -8.91 -14.45
CA LEU A 241 25.17 -7.91 -15.52
C LEU A 241 23.70 -7.62 -15.82
N LEU A 242 22.83 -8.66 -15.82
CA LEU A 242 21.40 -8.45 -16.04
C LEU A 242 20.71 -7.77 -14.84
N ALA A 243 21.18 -8.00 -13.63
CA ALA A 243 20.69 -7.26 -12.47
C ALA A 243 21.07 -5.78 -12.56
N VAL A 244 22.32 -5.47 -12.92
CA VAL A 244 22.78 -4.09 -13.15
C VAL A 244 21.96 -3.44 -14.26
N LEU A 245 21.77 -4.14 -15.38
CA LEU A 245 20.97 -3.64 -16.51
C LEU A 245 19.52 -3.33 -16.08
N GLY A 246 18.90 -4.20 -15.28
CA GLY A 246 17.53 -3.98 -14.78
C GLY A 246 17.43 -2.68 -13.97
N ILE A 247 18.34 -2.45 -13.03
CA ILE A 247 18.39 -1.22 -12.23
C ILE A 247 18.65 0.01 -13.11
N VAL A 248 19.64 -0.10 -14.01
CA VAL A 248 20.03 1.01 -14.91
C VAL A 248 18.88 1.40 -15.83
N LEU A 249 18.12 0.45 -16.36
CA LEU A 249 16.95 0.74 -17.18
C LEU A 249 15.88 1.51 -16.40
N ALA A 250 15.54 1.06 -15.18
CA ALA A 250 14.52 1.69 -14.37
C ALA A 250 14.93 3.10 -13.89
N LEU A 251 16.15 3.24 -13.36
CA LEU A 251 16.67 4.51 -12.85
C LEU A 251 17.06 5.45 -13.99
N GLY A 252 17.55 4.92 -15.12
CA GLY A 252 17.84 5.70 -16.33
C GLY A 252 16.58 6.33 -16.89
N ALA A 253 15.49 5.58 -16.98
CA ALA A 253 14.18 6.13 -17.36
C ALA A 253 13.71 7.22 -16.38
N TYR A 254 13.89 7.05 -15.07
CA TYR A 254 13.59 8.09 -14.07
C TYR A 254 14.47 9.33 -14.28
N SER A 255 15.77 9.13 -14.55
CA SER A 255 16.69 10.23 -14.83
C SER A 255 16.27 11.02 -16.07
N LEU A 256 15.83 10.35 -17.15
CA LEU A 256 15.30 11.00 -18.35
C LEU A 256 14.04 11.82 -18.02
N TYR A 257 13.08 11.25 -17.29
CA TYR A 257 11.92 12.00 -16.79
C TYR A 257 12.37 13.24 -16.00
N SER A 258 13.26 13.06 -15.03
CA SER A 258 13.73 14.13 -14.15
C SER A 258 14.48 15.24 -14.91
N LEU A 259 15.28 14.87 -15.93
CA LEU A 259 15.94 15.81 -16.81
C LEU A 259 14.95 16.62 -17.66
N THR A 260 13.92 15.96 -18.22
CA THR A 260 12.92 16.64 -19.06
C THR A 260 12.00 17.57 -18.26
N VAL A 261 11.67 17.21 -17.00
CA VAL A 261 10.75 17.98 -16.17
C VAL A 261 11.49 19.02 -15.31
N PHE A 262 12.63 18.68 -14.74
CA PHE A 262 13.34 19.50 -13.75
C PHE A 262 14.72 19.98 -14.16
N ASN A 263 15.19 19.66 -15.37
CA ASN A 263 16.55 19.97 -15.85
C ASN A 263 17.65 19.45 -14.91
N LYS A 264 17.35 18.42 -14.11
CA LYS A 264 18.28 17.80 -13.14
C LYS A 264 18.04 16.29 -13.13
N PRO A 265 19.09 15.46 -13.21
CA PRO A 265 18.93 14.03 -12.99
C PRO A 265 18.57 13.77 -11.53
N PHE A 266 17.64 12.87 -11.28
CA PHE A 266 17.25 12.43 -9.92
C PHE A 266 16.73 13.55 -8.99
N GLN A 267 16.00 14.56 -9.52
CA GLN A 267 15.30 15.52 -8.66
C GLN A 267 14.20 14.80 -7.88
N LEU A 268 14.27 14.88 -6.56
CA LEU A 268 13.20 14.38 -5.69
C LEU A 268 12.08 15.41 -5.65
N ALA A 269 10.88 15.01 -6.04
CA ALA A 269 9.70 15.89 -6.05
C ALA A 269 9.43 16.53 -4.66
N GLY A 270 9.58 15.77 -3.56
CA GLY A 270 9.39 16.26 -2.20
C GLY A 270 10.39 17.33 -1.73
N THR A 271 11.45 17.62 -2.51
CA THR A 271 12.43 18.70 -2.21
C THR A 271 12.16 19.99 -2.99
N LEU A 272 11.14 20.01 -3.84
CA LEU A 272 10.73 21.22 -4.56
C LEU A 272 10.10 22.25 -3.63
N THR A 273 10.02 23.49 -4.09
CA THR A 273 9.33 24.57 -3.40
C THR A 273 7.83 24.23 -3.28
N SER A 274 7.31 24.25 -2.06
CA SER A 274 5.90 23.91 -1.78
C SER A 274 5.01 25.14 -1.90
N VAL A 275 3.90 25.01 -2.61
CA VAL A 275 2.81 26.01 -2.63
C VAL A 275 1.83 25.66 -1.51
N LYS A 276 1.63 26.62 -0.60
CA LYS A 276 0.72 26.42 0.54
C LYS A 276 -0.75 26.66 0.13
N ASP A 277 -0.98 27.70 -0.63
CA ASP A 277 -2.31 28.14 -1.08
C ASP A 277 -2.16 29.12 -2.23
N PHE A 278 -3.25 29.68 -2.71
CA PHE A 278 -3.31 30.72 -3.74
C PHE A 278 -3.94 31.99 -3.13
N ASP A 279 -3.44 33.16 -3.50
CA ASP A 279 -4.01 34.44 -3.12
C ASP A 279 -5.28 34.78 -3.95
N GLN A 280 -5.90 35.94 -3.68
CA GLN A 280 -7.10 36.43 -4.39
C GLN A 280 -6.84 36.64 -5.88
N ASN A 281 -5.60 36.92 -6.29
CA ASN A 281 -5.18 37.12 -7.68
C ASN A 281 -4.73 35.79 -8.33
N ASN A 282 -4.96 34.66 -7.67
CA ASN A 282 -4.52 33.34 -8.10
C ASN A 282 -2.99 33.17 -8.20
N ALA A 283 -2.19 34.01 -7.53
CA ALA A 283 -0.76 33.82 -7.41
C ALA A 283 -0.43 32.79 -6.31
N PRO A 284 0.57 31.92 -6.51
CA PRO A 284 0.91 30.90 -5.52
C PRO A 284 1.52 31.53 -4.27
N ILE A 285 0.95 31.21 -3.11
CA ILE A 285 1.54 31.52 -1.81
C ILE A 285 2.60 30.48 -1.52
N ILE A 286 3.85 30.84 -1.77
CA ILE A 286 4.99 29.94 -1.60
C ILE A 286 5.37 29.91 -0.13
N LYS A 287 5.48 28.71 0.43
CA LYS A 287 6.09 28.53 1.73
C LYS A 287 7.60 28.73 1.58
N THR A 288 8.09 29.91 1.91
CA THR A 288 9.52 30.18 2.02
C THR A 288 10.07 29.33 3.15
N LEU A 289 10.60 28.16 2.83
CA LEU A 289 11.37 27.39 3.78
C LEU A 289 12.71 28.14 3.93
N SER A 290 12.90 28.77 5.06
CA SER A 290 14.18 29.37 5.48
C SER A 290 15.32 28.34 5.59
N THR A 291 15.00 27.07 5.34
CA THR A 291 15.97 25.97 5.23
C THR A 291 15.49 25.02 4.15
N GLN A 292 16.33 24.77 3.14
CA GLN A 292 16.17 23.68 2.20
C GLN A 292 15.78 22.42 2.99
N LYS A 293 14.68 21.74 2.58
CA LYS A 293 14.31 20.44 3.16
C LYS A 293 15.47 19.48 2.91
N ASN A 294 16.35 19.37 3.88
CA ASN A 294 17.44 18.41 3.82
C ASN A 294 16.82 17.02 3.99
N THR A 295 17.02 16.12 3.04
CA THR A 295 16.53 14.73 3.09
C THR A 295 16.97 14.00 4.35
N SER A 296 18.11 14.38 4.95
CA SER A 296 18.60 13.87 6.23
C SER A 296 17.66 14.14 7.42
N ARG A 297 16.72 15.09 7.31
CA ARG A 297 15.74 15.38 8.36
C ARG A 297 14.49 14.53 8.29
N PHE A 298 14.30 13.75 7.23
CA PHE A 298 13.16 12.83 7.14
C PHE A 298 13.27 11.66 8.13
N PHE A 299 14.49 11.25 8.47
CA PHE A 299 14.74 10.18 9.43
C PHE A 299 15.40 10.74 10.68
N ASN A 300 14.78 10.53 11.83
CA ASN A 300 15.29 11.01 13.11
C ASN A 300 15.33 9.87 14.13
N THR A 301 16.54 9.36 14.39
CA THR A 301 16.76 8.26 15.35
C THR A 301 16.32 8.60 16.77
N ARG A 302 16.36 9.89 17.16
CA ARG A 302 15.90 10.34 18.49
C ARG A 302 14.39 10.17 18.70
N ARG A 303 13.62 10.08 17.61
CA ARG A 303 12.16 9.87 17.63
C ARG A 303 11.76 8.41 17.52
N MET A 304 12.71 7.49 17.39
CA MET A 304 12.43 6.07 17.15
C MET A 304 11.53 5.45 18.22
N GLY A 305 11.74 5.76 19.51
CA GLY A 305 10.87 5.29 20.59
C GLY A 305 9.43 5.81 20.47
N HIS A 306 9.27 7.09 20.14
CA HIS A 306 7.95 7.69 19.90
C HIS A 306 7.27 7.06 18.67
N GLY A 307 7.99 6.93 17.55
CA GLY A 307 7.46 6.28 16.34
C GLY A 307 7.07 4.82 16.59
N PHE A 308 7.87 4.08 17.38
CA PHE A 308 7.54 2.73 17.79
C PHE A 308 6.23 2.69 18.59
N ALA A 309 6.11 3.52 19.64
CA ALA A 309 4.90 3.60 20.45
C ALA A 309 3.67 3.98 19.62
N THR A 310 3.83 4.93 18.68
CA THR A 310 2.75 5.37 17.79
C THR A 310 2.30 4.23 16.87
N LEU A 311 3.20 3.52 16.21
CA LEU A 311 2.85 2.51 15.23
C LEU A 311 2.38 1.17 15.84
N VAL A 312 2.70 0.93 17.13
CA VAL A 312 2.31 -0.31 17.82
C VAL A 312 1.12 -0.08 18.74
N PHE A 313 1.16 0.93 19.62
CA PHE A 313 0.28 1.04 20.77
C PHE A 313 -0.69 2.22 20.73
N SER A 314 -0.51 3.21 19.87
CA SER A 314 -1.41 4.37 19.88
C SER A 314 -2.77 4.02 19.27
N GLU A 315 -3.83 4.65 19.79
CA GLU A 315 -5.20 4.43 19.32
C GLU A 315 -5.42 4.95 17.89
N ASP A 316 -4.64 5.94 17.46
CA ASP A 316 -4.77 6.55 16.14
C ASP A 316 -4.01 5.81 15.03
N ARG A 317 -2.85 5.20 15.34
CA ARG A 317 -1.97 4.56 14.34
C ARG A 317 -1.41 3.20 14.77
N GLY A 318 -1.73 2.72 15.97
CA GLY A 318 -1.22 1.44 16.47
C GLY A 318 -1.84 0.25 15.76
N PHE A 319 -1.01 -0.63 15.18
CA PHE A 319 -1.52 -1.81 14.49
C PHE A 319 -2.31 -2.75 15.41
N ILE A 320 -2.09 -2.71 16.72
CA ILE A 320 -2.86 -3.50 17.69
C ILE A 320 -4.35 -3.16 17.63
N TYR A 321 -4.72 -1.91 17.34
CA TYR A 321 -6.12 -1.49 17.22
C TYR A 321 -6.73 -1.76 15.84
N TYR A 322 -5.93 -1.75 14.76
CA TYR A 322 -6.43 -1.86 13.40
C TYR A 322 -6.20 -3.22 12.75
N ALA A 323 -5.19 -3.95 13.21
CA ALA A 323 -4.76 -5.22 12.62
C ALA A 323 -4.18 -6.18 13.66
N PRO A 324 -4.88 -6.47 14.79
CA PRO A 324 -4.32 -7.31 15.86
C PRO A 324 -3.98 -8.72 15.40
N ILE A 325 -4.58 -9.20 14.32
CA ILE A 325 -4.30 -10.50 13.70
C ILE A 325 -2.81 -10.66 13.31
N VAL A 326 -2.11 -9.55 13.09
CA VAL A 326 -0.68 -9.53 12.72
C VAL A 326 0.20 -10.13 13.85
N ILE A 327 -0.24 -10.05 15.10
CA ILE A 327 0.48 -10.64 16.25
C ILE A 327 0.66 -12.16 16.06
N VAL A 328 -0.31 -12.83 15.41
CA VAL A 328 -0.26 -14.26 15.13
C VAL A 328 0.93 -14.65 14.24
N ALA A 329 1.46 -13.71 13.44
CA ALA A 329 2.64 -13.93 12.60
C ALA A 329 3.86 -14.43 13.40
N VAL A 330 4.01 -13.96 14.65
CA VAL A 330 5.13 -14.36 15.54
C VAL A 330 5.19 -15.88 15.73
N LEU A 331 4.02 -16.55 15.80
CA LEU A 331 3.93 -18.00 15.98
C LEU A 331 4.44 -18.79 14.75
N GLY A 332 4.38 -18.21 13.56
CA GLY A 332 4.88 -18.86 12.33
C GLY A 332 6.35 -18.62 12.04
N ILE A 333 6.96 -17.58 12.61
CA ILE A 333 8.33 -17.17 12.31
C ILE A 333 9.34 -18.27 12.67
N GLY A 334 9.24 -18.83 13.88
CA GLY A 334 10.22 -19.80 14.38
C GLY A 334 10.34 -21.05 13.51
N GLU A 335 9.21 -21.63 13.13
CA GLU A 335 9.19 -22.81 12.26
C GLU A 335 9.68 -22.49 10.84
N LEU A 336 9.32 -21.34 10.30
CA LEU A 336 9.76 -20.96 8.97
C LEU A 336 11.28 -20.73 8.92
N ILE A 337 11.88 -20.14 9.96
CA ILE A 337 13.33 -20.01 10.11
C ILE A 337 13.97 -21.40 10.10
N ARG A 338 13.43 -22.35 10.86
CA ARG A 338 13.97 -23.71 10.96
C ARG A 338 13.98 -24.43 9.61
N ARG A 339 12.93 -24.23 8.79
CA ARG A 339 12.74 -24.95 7.51
C ARG A 339 13.33 -24.23 6.30
N ARG A 340 13.35 -22.90 6.33
CA ARG A 340 13.68 -22.02 5.19
C ARG A 340 14.47 -20.80 5.66
N TYR A 341 15.62 -21.05 6.30
CA TYR A 341 16.42 -20.01 6.95
C TYR A 341 16.69 -18.78 6.07
N GLU A 342 17.27 -18.97 4.89
CA GLU A 342 17.67 -17.86 4.02
C GLU A 342 16.48 -17.00 3.57
N GLN A 343 15.38 -17.66 3.14
CA GLN A 343 14.18 -16.95 2.71
C GLN A 343 13.49 -16.24 3.88
N SER A 344 13.46 -16.91 5.04
CA SER A 344 12.85 -16.35 6.25
C SER A 344 13.59 -15.11 6.72
N VAL A 345 14.92 -15.15 6.73
CA VAL A 345 15.76 -13.98 7.09
C VAL A 345 15.52 -12.82 6.14
N ALA A 346 15.38 -13.07 4.83
CA ALA A 346 15.05 -12.03 3.86
C ALA A 346 13.68 -11.41 4.11
N LEU A 347 12.63 -12.23 4.40
CA LEU A 347 11.28 -11.76 4.68
C LEU A 347 11.22 -10.98 6.00
N ILE A 348 11.80 -11.51 7.07
CA ILE A 348 11.86 -10.87 8.39
C ILE A 348 12.67 -9.56 8.29
N GLY A 349 13.81 -9.62 7.61
CA GLY A 349 14.64 -8.45 7.37
C GLY A 349 13.85 -7.34 6.67
N THR A 350 13.04 -7.66 5.65
CA THR A 350 12.18 -6.69 4.96
C THR A 350 11.16 -6.06 5.91
N VAL A 351 10.48 -6.86 6.74
CA VAL A 351 9.55 -6.37 7.77
C VAL A 351 10.26 -5.42 8.74
N LEU A 352 11.42 -5.85 9.26
CA LEU A 352 12.18 -5.05 10.23
C LEU A 352 12.71 -3.75 9.61
N PHE A 353 13.22 -3.78 8.37
CA PHE A 353 13.70 -2.58 7.69
C PHE A 353 12.59 -1.56 7.49
N ILE A 354 11.43 -1.98 6.97
CA ILE A 354 10.28 -1.08 6.77
C ILE A 354 9.83 -0.52 8.13
N PHE A 355 9.70 -1.37 9.14
CA PHE A 355 9.23 -0.97 10.47
C PHE A 355 10.18 0.04 11.12
N VAL A 356 11.49 -0.27 11.17
CA VAL A 356 12.51 0.61 11.75
C VAL A 356 12.56 1.95 11.03
N LEU A 357 12.50 1.96 9.69
CA LEU A 357 12.47 3.20 8.93
C LEU A 357 11.28 4.08 9.29
N TYR A 358 10.08 3.51 9.41
CA TYR A 358 8.90 4.29 9.76
C TYR A 358 8.84 4.71 11.22
N THR A 359 9.51 3.99 12.15
CA THR A 359 9.69 4.47 13.53
C THR A 359 10.59 5.71 13.60
N MET A 360 11.51 5.86 12.67
CA MET A 360 12.40 7.03 12.56
C MET A 360 11.82 8.16 11.69
N TRP A 361 10.69 7.93 11.03
CA TRP A 361 10.08 8.89 10.15
C TRP A 361 9.67 10.16 10.90
N GLY A 362 9.89 11.33 10.31
CA GLY A 362 9.59 12.62 10.93
C GLY A 362 8.13 12.84 11.32
N ASP A 363 7.23 12.16 10.62
CA ASP A 363 5.79 12.08 10.91
C ASP A 363 5.33 10.62 10.92
N PRO A 364 5.41 9.91 12.07
CA PRO A 364 4.98 8.53 12.18
C PRO A 364 3.46 8.36 12.04
N TYR A 365 2.69 9.43 12.22
CA TYR A 365 1.24 9.43 12.04
C TYR A 365 0.83 9.32 10.57
N GLY A 366 1.70 9.78 9.66
CA GLY A 366 1.39 9.82 8.23
C GLY A 366 0.36 10.89 7.86
N GLY A 367 0.30 11.99 8.61
CA GLY A 367 -0.74 13.00 8.48
C GLY A 367 -2.12 12.44 8.80
N TRP A 368 -3.17 12.99 8.19
CA TRP A 368 -4.52 12.46 8.29
C TRP A 368 -4.61 11.14 7.52
N ALA A 369 -5.00 10.07 8.20
CA ALA A 369 -5.01 8.72 7.65
C ALA A 369 -5.86 7.76 8.49
N PHE A 370 -6.43 6.75 7.87
CA PHE A 370 -7.06 5.64 8.58
C PHE A 370 -5.99 4.63 9.04
N GLY A 371 -5.73 4.58 10.34
CA GLY A 371 -4.79 3.64 10.95
C GLY A 371 -3.35 3.70 10.42
N PRO A 372 -2.55 2.63 10.62
CA PRO A 372 -1.13 2.59 10.29
C PRO A 372 -0.87 2.31 8.80
N ARG A 373 -1.19 3.27 7.92
CA ARG A 373 -1.07 3.12 6.46
C ARG A 373 0.34 2.72 5.98
N TYR A 374 1.36 3.17 6.68
CA TYR A 374 2.75 2.86 6.34
C TYR A 374 3.11 1.38 6.51
N LEU A 375 2.34 0.65 7.33
CA LEU A 375 2.59 -0.76 7.62
C LEU A 375 1.90 -1.72 6.63
N VAL A 376 1.15 -1.22 5.64
CA VAL A 376 0.46 -2.08 4.65
C VAL A 376 1.41 -3.10 3.99
N PRO A 377 2.63 -2.75 3.54
CA PRO A 377 3.56 -3.75 3.02
C PRO A 377 3.99 -4.78 4.07
N ILE A 378 4.18 -4.37 5.33
CA ILE A 378 4.51 -5.28 6.44
C ILE A 378 3.42 -6.32 6.64
N PHE A 379 2.15 -5.93 6.56
CA PHE A 379 1.02 -6.84 6.76
C PHE A 379 0.97 -7.94 5.69
N ALA A 380 1.40 -7.65 4.46
CA ALA A 380 1.50 -8.65 3.41
C ALA A 380 2.58 -9.71 3.69
N PHE A 381 3.74 -9.30 4.24
CA PHE A 381 4.76 -10.25 4.69
C PHE A 381 4.31 -11.00 5.96
N ALA A 382 3.65 -10.32 6.89
CA ALA A 382 3.05 -10.96 8.06
C ALA A 382 2.04 -12.04 7.69
N ALA A 383 1.27 -11.85 6.60
CA ALA A 383 0.34 -12.86 6.10
C ALA A 383 1.02 -14.20 5.74
N ILE A 384 2.26 -14.15 5.28
CA ILE A 384 3.05 -15.37 5.00
C ILE A 384 3.36 -16.10 6.30
N PHE A 385 3.74 -15.38 7.36
CA PHE A 385 3.99 -15.97 8.68
C PHE A 385 2.70 -16.42 9.36
N ILE A 386 1.59 -15.70 9.19
CA ILE A 386 0.24 -16.14 9.64
C ILE A 386 -0.12 -17.46 8.94
N SER A 387 0.14 -17.57 7.61
CA SER A 387 -0.10 -18.80 6.87
C SER A 387 0.68 -19.98 7.45
N GLU A 388 1.94 -19.76 7.85
CA GLU A 388 2.76 -20.78 8.51
C GLU A 388 2.18 -21.16 9.87
N ALA A 389 1.81 -20.16 10.69
CA ALA A 389 1.17 -20.42 12.00
C ALA A 389 -0.12 -21.24 11.84
N VAL A 390 -0.95 -20.91 10.84
CA VAL A 390 -2.17 -21.68 10.52
C VAL A 390 -1.85 -23.11 10.15
N ASP A 391 -0.81 -23.34 9.34
CA ASP A 391 -0.40 -24.70 8.93
C ASP A 391 0.10 -25.53 10.12
N LEU A 392 0.82 -24.91 11.07
CA LEU A 392 1.31 -25.53 12.29
C LEU A 392 0.19 -25.89 13.27
N PHE A 393 -0.70 -24.94 13.49
CA PHE A 393 -1.70 -25.03 14.57
C PHE A 393 -3.12 -25.41 14.08
N ARG A 394 -3.29 -25.76 12.80
CA ARG A 394 -4.59 -26.07 12.18
C ARG A 394 -5.48 -27.07 12.93
N LYS A 395 -4.88 -27.99 13.69
CA LYS A 395 -5.58 -29.00 14.49
C LYS A 395 -5.95 -28.51 15.91
N LYS A 396 -5.53 -27.32 16.28
CA LYS A 396 -5.77 -26.76 17.62
C LYS A 396 -6.99 -25.84 17.58
N ILE A 397 -8.13 -26.30 18.10
CA ILE A 397 -9.36 -25.55 18.07
C ILE A 397 -9.25 -24.17 18.73
N TRP A 398 -8.50 -24.06 19.85
CA TRP A 398 -8.29 -22.78 20.52
C TRP A 398 -7.62 -21.76 19.63
N PHE A 399 -6.63 -22.21 18.81
CA PHE A 399 -5.94 -21.35 17.85
C PHE A 399 -6.87 -20.88 16.75
N ASN A 400 -7.68 -21.79 16.19
CA ASN A 400 -8.63 -21.45 15.13
C ASN A 400 -9.70 -20.47 15.63
N LEU A 401 -10.22 -20.66 16.88
CA LEU A 401 -11.16 -19.73 17.48
C LEU A 401 -10.55 -18.36 17.77
N MET A 402 -9.34 -18.32 18.31
CA MET A 402 -8.59 -17.07 18.52
C MET A 402 -8.37 -16.34 17.20
N LEU A 403 -7.87 -17.02 16.18
CA LEU A 403 -7.61 -16.43 14.86
C LEU A 403 -8.90 -15.93 14.21
N PHE A 404 -9.99 -16.70 14.32
CA PHE A 404 -11.31 -16.31 13.82
C PHE A 404 -11.84 -15.06 14.53
N GLY A 405 -11.71 -14.96 15.86
CA GLY A 405 -12.11 -13.77 16.62
C GLY A 405 -11.30 -12.52 16.22
N LEU A 406 -9.96 -12.66 16.08
CA LEU A 406 -9.10 -11.58 15.64
C LEU A 406 -9.43 -11.13 14.21
N PHE A 407 -9.78 -12.09 13.34
CA PHE A 407 -10.22 -11.78 11.98
C PHE A 407 -11.55 -11.03 11.96
N CYS A 408 -12.56 -11.49 12.71
CA CYS A 408 -13.86 -10.82 12.80
C CYS A 408 -13.72 -9.37 13.26
N TYR A 409 -12.94 -9.15 14.32
CA TYR A 409 -12.65 -7.80 14.80
C TYR A 409 -11.95 -6.95 13.71
N GLY A 410 -10.83 -7.45 13.16
CA GLY A 410 -10.07 -6.71 12.16
C GLY A 410 -10.88 -6.43 10.89
N ALA A 411 -11.69 -7.39 10.42
CA ALA A 411 -12.56 -7.22 9.25
C ALA A 411 -13.63 -6.15 9.49
N SER A 412 -14.24 -6.13 10.68
CA SER A 412 -15.26 -5.12 11.05
C SER A 412 -14.65 -3.71 11.04
N VAL A 413 -13.51 -3.50 11.69
CA VAL A 413 -12.85 -2.20 11.77
C VAL A 413 -12.39 -1.74 10.37
N ASN A 414 -11.77 -2.63 9.59
CA ASN A 414 -11.21 -2.24 8.30
C ASN A 414 -12.25 -2.11 7.18
N LEU A 415 -13.35 -2.85 7.23
CA LEU A 415 -14.49 -2.61 6.34
C LEU A 415 -15.10 -1.24 6.62
N LEU A 416 -15.24 -0.86 7.89
CA LEU A 416 -15.74 0.47 8.27
C LEU A 416 -14.84 1.57 7.68
N GLY A 417 -13.51 1.44 7.79
CA GLY A 417 -12.55 2.36 7.16
C GLY A 417 -12.66 2.36 5.63
N ALA A 418 -12.87 1.21 5.01
CA ALA A 418 -12.94 1.08 3.56
C ALA A 418 -14.16 1.80 2.96
N ILE A 419 -15.33 1.74 3.64
CA ILE A 419 -16.58 2.31 3.11
C ILE A 419 -16.91 3.72 3.63
N THR A 420 -16.09 4.29 4.54
CA THR A 420 -16.33 5.63 5.07
C THR A 420 -15.20 6.59 4.69
N THR A 421 -14.37 7.01 5.63
CA THR A 421 -13.36 8.05 5.41
C THR A 421 -11.95 7.58 5.77
N ASN A 422 -10.96 8.08 5.02
CA ASN A 422 -9.54 8.03 5.41
C ASN A 422 -9.11 9.31 6.16
N GLN A 423 -9.99 10.30 6.29
CA GLN A 423 -9.70 11.60 6.87
C GLN A 423 -9.77 11.55 8.41
N VAL A 424 -8.94 10.71 9.02
CA VAL A 424 -8.80 10.56 10.47
C VAL A 424 -7.58 11.35 10.93
N PRO A 425 -7.76 12.41 11.74
CA PRO A 425 -6.65 13.23 12.22
C PRO A 425 -5.75 12.47 13.21
N PRO A 426 -4.46 12.82 13.32
CA PRO A 426 -3.63 12.37 14.45
C PRO A 426 -4.19 12.92 15.77
N GLN A 427 -3.98 12.19 16.86
CA GLN A 427 -4.53 12.54 18.18
C GLN A 427 -4.22 13.99 18.57
N VAL A 428 -2.99 14.45 18.32
CA VAL A 428 -2.55 15.82 18.67
C VAL A 428 -3.40 16.89 17.98
N GLU A 429 -3.73 16.69 16.70
CA GLU A 429 -4.58 17.62 15.95
C GLU A 429 -6.06 17.44 16.31
N ALA A 430 -6.50 16.21 16.51
CA ALA A 430 -7.88 15.88 16.83
C ALA A 430 -8.36 16.53 18.12
N VAL A 431 -7.54 16.53 19.16
CA VAL A 431 -7.85 17.15 20.45
C VAL A 431 -8.10 18.67 20.26
N ALA A 432 -7.27 19.35 19.46
CA ALA A 432 -7.43 20.77 19.17
C ALA A 432 -8.69 21.08 18.34
N LEU A 433 -9.14 20.12 17.54
CA LEU A 433 -10.32 20.23 16.67
C LEU A 433 -11.61 19.71 17.31
N GLY A 434 -11.55 19.13 18.53
CA GLY A 434 -12.70 18.48 19.17
C GLY A 434 -13.19 17.24 18.39
N MET A 435 -12.31 16.53 17.68
CA MET A 435 -12.63 15.38 16.85
C MET A 435 -12.13 14.08 17.49
N LYS A 436 -12.73 12.95 17.10
CA LYS A 436 -12.18 11.62 17.38
C LYS A 436 -10.98 11.35 16.46
N TRP A 437 -10.01 10.54 16.94
CA TRP A 437 -8.71 10.30 16.29
C TRP A 437 -8.47 8.82 15.91
N ASN A 438 -9.49 7.98 16.01
CA ASN A 438 -9.42 6.55 15.70
C ASN A 438 -10.64 6.12 14.87
N TYR A 439 -10.81 4.81 14.63
CA TYR A 439 -11.92 4.26 13.86
C TYR A 439 -13.31 4.58 14.43
N MET A 440 -13.40 5.12 15.65
CA MET A 440 -14.68 5.63 16.17
C MET A 440 -15.15 6.88 15.41
N LEU A 441 -14.26 7.64 14.78
CA LEU A 441 -14.66 8.69 13.84
C LEU A 441 -15.39 8.08 12.62
N ASN A 442 -14.85 6.98 12.09
CA ASN A 442 -15.48 6.25 10.98
C ASN A 442 -16.86 5.72 11.39
N TRP A 443 -17.01 5.27 12.64
CA TRP A 443 -18.30 4.84 13.16
C TRP A 443 -19.29 6.01 13.22
N ASP A 444 -18.89 7.19 13.68
CA ASP A 444 -19.75 8.38 13.70
C ASP A 444 -20.17 8.82 12.28
N VAL A 445 -19.24 8.75 11.32
CA VAL A 445 -19.53 9.04 9.90
C VAL A 445 -20.55 8.03 9.35
N PHE A 446 -20.36 6.75 9.65
CA PHE A 446 -21.26 5.68 9.26
C PHE A 446 -22.65 5.84 9.86
N GLN A 447 -22.78 6.18 11.16
CA GLN A 447 -24.05 6.41 11.85
C GLN A 447 -24.83 7.60 11.26
N LYS A 448 -24.13 8.56 10.66
CA LYS A 448 -24.74 9.67 9.92
C LYS A 448 -25.22 9.28 8.50
N GLY A 449 -25.09 8.00 8.13
CA GLY A 449 -25.48 7.50 6.81
C GLY A 449 -24.50 7.88 5.70
N VAL A 450 -23.26 8.33 6.02
CA VAL A 450 -22.28 8.74 5.03
C VAL A 450 -21.41 7.55 4.67
N THR A 451 -21.29 7.27 3.37
CA THR A 451 -20.39 6.24 2.82
C THR A 451 -19.70 6.74 1.56
N SER A 452 -18.47 6.29 1.37
CA SER A 452 -17.66 6.56 0.17
C SER A 452 -17.84 5.50 -0.93
N SER A 453 -18.64 4.46 -0.69
CA SER A 453 -18.85 3.39 -1.67
C SER A 453 -19.59 3.90 -2.89
N PHE A 454 -18.92 3.90 -4.04
CA PHE A 454 -19.53 4.22 -5.33
C PHE A 454 -20.74 3.34 -5.62
N PHE A 455 -20.59 2.02 -5.42
CA PHE A 455 -21.64 1.07 -5.77
C PHE A 455 -22.90 1.27 -4.92
N TYR A 456 -22.72 1.49 -3.60
CA TYR A 456 -23.84 1.78 -2.71
C TYR A 456 -24.53 3.09 -3.10
N ASN A 457 -23.80 4.19 -3.19
CA ASN A 457 -24.35 5.53 -3.44
C ASN A 457 -25.03 5.64 -4.81
N THR A 458 -24.62 4.82 -5.80
CA THR A 458 -25.17 4.90 -7.15
C THR A 458 -26.33 3.94 -7.40
N TYR A 459 -26.31 2.76 -6.77
CA TYR A 459 -27.25 1.68 -7.13
C TYR A 459 -28.05 1.10 -5.99
N LEU A 460 -27.62 1.23 -4.72
CA LEU A 460 -28.21 0.51 -3.62
C LEU A 460 -28.84 1.36 -2.51
N ASP A 461 -28.56 2.64 -2.47
CA ASP A 461 -29.02 3.57 -1.42
C ASP A 461 -30.56 3.61 -1.27
N HIS A 462 -31.29 3.42 -2.38
CA HIS A 462 -32.74 3.36 -2.43
C HIS A 462 -33.32 1.95 -2.21
N LEU A 463 -32.47 0.89 -2.23
CA LEU A 463 -32.89 -0.51 -2.10
C LEU A 463 -32.69 -1.06 -0.69
N LEU A 464 -31.62 -0.65 -0.03
CA LEU A 464 -31.24 -1.14 1.29
C LEU A 464 -30.51 -0.09 2.12
N THR A 465 -30.67 -0.19 3.44
CA THR A 465 -29.98 0.72 4.35
C THR A 465 -28.49 0.45 4.39
N LEU A 466 -27.67 1.47 4.73
CA LEU A 466 -26.25 1.35 4.86
C LEU A 466 -25.83 0.26 5.88
N ASN A 467 -26.62 0.09 6.95
CA ASN A 467 -26.39 -0.95 7.95
C ASN A 467 -26.52 -2.37 7.34
N VAL A 468 -27.55 -2.60 6.53
CA VAL A 468 -27.73 -3.87 5.83
C VAL A 468 -26.60 -4.13 4.85
N PHE A 469 -26.21 -3.11 4.07
CA PHE A 469 -25.08 -3.20 3.14
C PHE A 469 -23.80 -3.59 3.87
N TYR A 470 -23.46 -2.90 4.96
CA TYR A 470 -22.29 -3.22 5.78
C TYR A 470 -22.34 -4.66 6.30
N LEU A 471 -23.48 -5.07 6.88
CA LEU A 471 -23.64 -6.41 7.46
C LEU A 471 -23.52 -7.51 6.40
N VAL A 472 -24.10 -7.33 5.21
CA VAL A 472 -24.01 -8.32 4.11
C VAL A 472 -22.56 -8.53 3.69
N ILE A 473 -21.79 -7.46 3.51
CA ILE A 473 -20.37 -7.56 3.15
C ILE A 473 -19.58 -8.22 4.27
N LEU A 474 -19.75 -7.76 5.50
CA LEU A 474 -19.04 -8.28 6.67
C LEU A 474 -19.28 -9.78 6.88
N VAL A 475 -20.56 -10.18 6.87
CA VAL A 475 -20.94 -11.59 7.03
C VAL A 475 -20.39 -12.44 5.89
N SER A 476 -20.40 -11.94 4.65
CA SER A 476 -19.82 -12.66 3.51
C SER A 476 -18.32 -12.89 3.68
N ILE A 477 -17.56 -11.86 4.10
CA ILE A 477 -16.13 -11.96 4.36
C ILE A 477 -15.84 -12.95 5.50
N ILE A 478 -16.57 -12.85 6.61
CA ILE A 478 -16.41 -13.72 7.80
C ILE A 478 -16.78 -15.17 7.46
N ALA A 479 -17.86 -15.39 6.72
CA ALA A 479 -18.29 -16.73 6.33
C ALA A 479 -17.25 -17.42 5.43
N VAL A 480 -16.72 -16.73 4.42
CA VAL A 480 -15.71 -17.28 3.52
C VAL A 480 -14.41 -17.57 4.26
N PHE A 481 -13.98 -16.67 5.16
CA PHE A 481 -12.80 -16.89 5.99
C PHE A 481 -13.01 -18.08 6.95
N GLY A 482 -14.11 -18.11 7.69
CA GLY A 482 -14.44 -19.17 8.64
C GLY A 482 -14.55 -20.54 7.96
N PHE A 483 -15.28 -20.61 6.83
CA PHE A 483 -15.34 -21.84 6.03
C PHE A 483 -13.95 -22.33 5.61
N THR A 484 -13.08 -21.42 5.15
CA THR A 484 -11.72 -21.77 4.73
C THR A 484 -10.88 -22.26 5.91
N LEU A 485 -10.92 -21.56 7.04
CA LEU A 485 -10.18 -21.89 8.26
C LEU A 485 -10.59 -23.26 8.83
N PHE A 486 -11.87 -23.46 9.09
CA PHE A 486 -12.36 -24.69 9.71
C PHE A 486 -12.38 -25.90 8.76
N SER A 487 -12.34 -25.68 7.42
CA SER A 487 -12.17 -26.78 6.46
C SER A 487 -10.77 -27.38 6.48
N LEU A 488 -9.78 -26.74 7.13
CA LEU A 488 -8.42 -27.26 7.31
C LEU A 488 -8.37 -28.50 8.21
N GLU A 489 -9.28 -28.58 9.18
CA GLU A 489 -9.33 -29.71 10.14
C GLU A 489 -9.79 -31.02 9.50
N ARG A 490 -10.62 -30.95 8.44
CA ARG A 490 -11.30 -32.12 7.84
C ARG A 490 -10.46 -32.91 6.83
N ASN A 491 -9.29 -32.41 6.42
CA ASN A 491 -8.41 -33.16 5.50
C ASN A 491 -7.37 -33.95 6.33
N LYS A 492 -7.72 -35.23 6.59
CA LYS A 492 -6.79 -36.27 7.05
C LYS A 492 -5.88 -36.71 5.91
#